data_12e0b2c694932972b4328959b353ee25
#
_entry.id   12e0b2c694932972b4328959b353ee25
#
_cell.length_a   1.000
_cell.length_b   1.000
_cell.length_c   1.000
_cell.angle_alpha   90.00
_cell.angle_beta   90.00
_cell.angle_gamma   90.00
#
_symmetry.space_group_name_H-M   'P 1'
#
loop_
_entity.id
_entity.type
_entity.pdbx_description
1 polymer ?
#
loop_
_entity_poly.entity_id
_entity_poly.type
_entity_poly.pdbx_seq_one_letter_code
_entity_poly.pdbx_strand_id
1 'polypeptide(L)'
;MHFALEERRACSASAEVVLSKAEELFAEQQFESVERGLSQLHAKSARGSARSLSGLAFSEIVEVEVSAGSIHVRGDNRRWRRVLQLVLLAPLGVALLCFAWIQFFMLPADQAPSWYWLLPLGVGAALWIALVRSPLVERLLSGTSAAALEAFADQLAMSSERAAEA
;
A
#
# COMPACT_ATOMS: atom_id res chain seq x y z
N MET A 1 -12.58 9.25 8.87
CA MET A 1 -11.38 8.56 8.33
C MET A 1 -11.13 9.09 6.93
N HIS A 2 -9.89 9.42 6.56
CA HIS A 2 -9.57 9.79 5.18
C HIS A 2 -9.00 8.56 4.49
N PHE A 3 -9.80 7.92 3.64
CA PHE A 3 -9.35 6.85 2.78
C PHE A 3 -8.43 7.42 1.68
N ALA A 4 -7.35 6.71 1.37
CA ALA A 4 -6.38 7.19 0.38
C ALA A 4 -6.74 6.79 -1.05
N LEU A 5 -7.58 5.76 -1.20
CA LEU A 5 -8.04 5.21 -2.47
C LEU A 5 -9.54 4.97 -2.40
N GLU A 6 -10.25 5.29 -3.47
CA GLU A 6 -11.69 5.08 -3.60
C GLU A 6 -11.99 4.67 -5.04
N GLU A 7 -12.74 3.59 -5.19
CA GLU A 7 -13.25 3.11 -6.48
C GLU A 7 -14.76 2.96 -6.41
N ARG A 8 -15.42 3.29 -7.52
CA ARG A 8 -16.87 3.20 -7.64
C ARG A 8 -17.25 2.38 -8.86
N ARG A 9 -18.18 1.44 -8.67
CA ARG A 9 -18.75 0.62 -9.75
C ARG A 9 -20.26 0.63 -9.68
N ALA A 10 -20.90 0.66 -10.84
CA ALA A 10 -22.35 0.46 -10.94
C ALA A 10 -22.65 -1.02 -10.67
N CYS A 11 -23.71 -1.30 -9.92
CA CYS A 11 -24.16 -2.65 -9.63
C CYS A 11 -25.67 -2.63 -9.40
N SER A 12 -26.38 -3.53 -10.07
CA SER A 12 -27.84 -3.69 -9.96
C SER A 12 -28.28 -4.64 -8.85
N ALA A 13 -27.34 -5.40 -8.26
CA ALA A 13 -27.62 -6.36 -7.21
C ALA A 13 -28.04 -5.67 -5.90
N SER A 14 -28.81 -6.38 -5.07
CA SER A 14 -29.21 -5.87 -3.75
C SER A 14 -28.00 -5.74 -2.82
N ALA A 15 -28.08 -4.80 -1.87
CA ALA A 15 -27.00 -4.57 -0.90
C ALA A 15 -26.62 -5.85 -0.14
N GLU A 16 -27.60 -6.68 0.19
CA GLU A 16 -27.38 -7.93 0.90
C GLU A 16 -26.53 -8.92 0.10
N VAL A 17 -26.82 -9.08 -1.18
CA VAL A 17 -26.04 -9.94 -2.09
C VAL A 17 -24.62 -9.44 -2.25
N VAL A 18 -24.44 -8.12 -2.45
CA VAL A 18 -23.11 -7.50 -2.58
C VAL A 18 -22.29 -7.70 -1.31
N LEU A 19 -22.86 -7.42 -0.13
CA LEU A 19 -22.14 -7.56 1.13
C LEU A 19 -21.79 -9.02 1.43
N SER A 20 -22.68 -9.97 1.13
CA SER A 20 -22.40 -11.41 1.28
C SER A 20 -21.24 -11.86 0.38
N LYS A 21 -21.19 -11.39 -0.87
CA LYS A 21 -20.09 -11.69 -1.78
C LYS A 21 -18.79 -11.00 -1.38
N ALA A 22 -18.86 -9.79 -0.84
CA ALA A 22 -17.69 -9.11 -0.29
C ALA A 22 -17.11 -9.88 0.92
N GLU A 23 -17.95 -10.40 1.82
CA GLU A 23 -17.50 -11.27 2.93
C GLU A 23 -16.76 -12.51 2.44
N GLU A 24 -17.31 -13.18 1.42
CA GLU A 24 -16.71 -14.37 0.82
C GLU A 24 -15.31 -14.04 0.22
N LEU A 25 -15.21 -12.95 -0.55
CA LEU A 25 -13.95 -12.50 -1.13
C LEU A 25 -12.93 -12.08 -0.07
N PHE A 26 -13.35 -11.42 1.01
CA PHE A 26 -12.45 -11.07 2.11
C PHE A 26 -11.97 -12.31 2.87
N ALA A 27 -12.82 -13.32 3.04
CA ALA A 27 -12.43 -14.60 3.65
C ALA A 27 -11.38 -15.33 2.78
N GLU A 28 -11.58 -15.37 1.46
CA GLU A 28 -10.59 -15.93 0.52
C GLU A 28 -9.24 -15.20 0.58
N GLN A 29 -9.27 -13.89 0.78
CA GLN A 29 -8.06 -13.05 0.89
C GLN A 29 -7.48 -13.00 2.31
N GLN A 30 -8.01 -13.78 3.24
CA GLN A 30 -7.50 -13.92 4.63
C GLN A 30 -7.52 -12.61 5.42
N PHE A 31 -8.57 -11.79 5.28
CA PHE A 31 -8.81 -10.68 6.18
C PHE A 31 -9.18 -11.22 7.57
N GLU A 32 -8.63 -10.59 8.63
CA GLU A 32 -8.71 -11.09 10.01
C GLU A 32 -10.05 -10.78 10.69
N SER A 33 -10.59 -9.61 10.40
CA SER A 33 -11.88 -9.19 10.96
C SER A 33 -12.73 -8.53 9.89
N VAL A 34 -14.00 -8.94 9.84
CA VAL A 34 -15.00 -8.37 8.95
C VAL A 34 -16.18 -7.93 9.81
N GLU A 35 -16.44 -6.63 9.83
CA GLU A 35 -17.56 -6.03 10.53
C GLU A 35 -18.64 -5.65 9.52
N ARG A 36 -19.84 -6.23 9.65
CA ARG A 36 -20.96 -6.00 8.75
C ARG A 36 -21.96 -5.03 9.34
N GLY A 37 -22.23 -3.93 8.60
CA GLY A 37 -23.37 -3.06 8.81
C GLY A 37 -24.52 -3.34 7.85
N LEU A 38 -25.53 -2.51 7.84
CA LEU A 38 -26.70 -2.64 6.95
C LEU A 38 -26.37 -2.41 5.48
N SER A 39 -25.50 -1.44 5.18
CA SER A 39 -25.07 -1.05 3.84
C SER A 39 -23.55 -0.95 3.70
N GLN A 40 -22.81 -1.34 4.72
CA GLN A 40 -21.36 -1.18 4.81
C GLN A 40 -20.72 -2.44 5.34
N LEU A 41 -19.53 -2.72 4.85
CA LEU A 41 -18.68 -3.82 5.30
C LEU A 41 -17.26 -3.28 5.52
N HIS A 42 -16.75 -3.48 6.71
CA HIS A 42 -15.37 -3.10 7.07
C HIS A 42 -14.54 -4.36 7.22
N ALA A 43 -13.49 -4.48 6.42
CA ALA A 43 -12.54 -5.58 6.52
C ALA A 43 -11.16 -5.05 6.94
N LYS A 44 -10.54 -5.72 7.91
CA LYS A 44 -9.22 -5.40 8.41
C LYS A 44 -8.23 -6.50 8.09
N SER A 45 -7.12 -6.12 7.49
CA SER A 45 -6.06 -7.07 7.14
C SER A 45 -5.33 -7.58 8.38
N ALA A 46 -5.03 -8.88 8.40
CA ALA A 46 -4.23 -9.50 9.45
C ALA A 46 -2.83 -8.87 9.54
N ARG A 47 -2.40 -8.56 10.75
CA ARG A 47 -1.04 -8.04 10.98
C ARG A 47 -0.02 -9.10 10.58
N GLY A 48 0.66 -8.88 9.46
CA GLY A 48 1.81 -9.69 9.06
C GLY A 48 1.55 -10.80 8.04
N SER A 49 0.37 -10.89 7.44
CA SER A 49 0.16 -11.81 6.32
C SER A 49 0.84 -11.29 5.03
N ALA A 50 2.17 -11.21 5.08
CA ALA A 50 3.00 -10.94 3.91
C ALA A 50 2.92 -12.05 2.83
N ARG A 51 2.04 -13.04 3.01
CA ARG A 51 1.90 -14.20 2.11
C ARG A 51 0.95 -13.98 0.95
N SER A 52 0.02 -13.04 1.05
CA SER A 52 -0.81 -12.69 -0.09
C SER A 52 -0.17 -11.52 -0.84
N LEU A 53 0.45 -11.82 -1.96
CA LEU A 53 0.91 -10.84 -2.97
C LEU A 53 -0.28 -10.19 -3.70
N SER A 54 -1.51 -10.45 -3.28
CA SER A 54 -2.68 -9.74 -3.77
C SER A 54 -2.61 -8.28 -3.33
N GLY A 55 -2.81 -7.36 -4.25
CA GLY A 55 -2.60 -5.93 -4.02
C GLY A 55 -3.45 -5.32 -2.90
N LEU A 56 -4.55 -5.97 -2.48
CA LEU A 56 -5.35 -5.59 -1.31
C LEU A 56 -4.62 -5.81 0.03
N ALA A 57 -3.61 -6.68 0.09
CA ALA A 57 -2.78 -6.88 1.28
C ALA A 57 -2.03 -5.61 1.73
N PHE A 58 -1.91 -4.60 0.85
CA PHE A 58 -1.33 -3.30 1.17
C PHE A 58 -2.32 -2.33 1.82
N SER A 59 -3.61 -2.66 1.83
CA SER A 59 -4.63 -1.88 2.53
C SER A 59 -4.81 -2.41 3.95
N GLU A 60 -4.67 -1.54 4.95
CA GLU A 60 -4.87 -1.92 6.35
C GLU A 60 -6.36 -2.14 6.65
N ILE A 61 -7.20 -1.30 6.06
CA ILE A 61 -8.65 -1.35 6.17
C ILE A 61 -9.23 -1.20 4.77
N VAL A 62 -10.16 -2.07 4.43
CA VAL A 62 -10.97 -1.96 3.22
C VAL A 62 -12.43 -1.81 3.64
N GLU A 63 -13.09 -0.79 3.15
CA GLU A 63 -14.50 -0.52 3.37
C GLU A 63 -15.26 -0.68 2.06
N VAL A 64 -16.33 -1.44 2.11
CA VAL A 64 -17.29 -1.59 1.00
C VAL A 64 -18.60 -0.96 1.44
N GLU A 65 -19.05 0.06 0.74
CA GLU A 65 -20.30 0.74 0.95
C GLU A 65 -21.21 0.52 -0.27
N VAL A 66 -22.44 0.11 -0.04
CA VAL A 66 -23.43 -0.06 -1.10
C VAL A 66 -24.44 1.06 -1.01
N SER A 67 -24.55 1.86 -2.06
CA SER A 67 -25.51 2.97 -2.17
C SER A 67 -26.24 2.84 -3.51
N ALA A 68 -27.52 3.20 -3.53
CA ALA A 68 -28.45 3.24 -4.68
C ALA A 68 -27.85 2.89 -6.06
N GLY A 69 -27.64 1.60 -6.33
CA GLY A 69 -27.15 1.11 -7.63
C GLY A 69 -25.65 1.26 -7.86
N SER A 70 -24.86 1.47 -6.81
CA SER A 70 -23.41 1.55 -6.90
C SER A 70 -22.70 0.98 -5.68
N ILE A 71 -21.55 0.38 -5.93
CA ILE A 71 -20.63 -0.12 -4.91
C ILE A 71 -19.48 0.88 -4.81
N HIS A 72 -19.18 1.33 -3.60
CA HIS A 72 -18.03 2.14 -3.29
C HIS A 72 -17.04 1.30 -2.48
N VAL A 73 -15.84 1.14 -3.00
CA VAL A 73 -14.77 0.43 -2.29
C VAL A 73 -13.70 1.44 -1.91
N ARG A 74 -13.38 1.51 -0.63
CA ARG A 74 -12.39 2.44 -0.06
C ARG A 74 -11.28 1.66 0.62
N GLY A 75 -10.03 2.04 0.36
CA GLY A 75 -8.86 1.42 0.97
C GLY A 75 -7.99 2.42 1.72
N ASP A 76 -7.60 2.11 2.96
CA ASP A 76 -6.62 2.89 3.73
C ASP A 76 -5.24 2.23 3.62
N ASN A 77 -4.28 2.96 3.03
CA ASN A 77 -2.90 2.51 2.83
C ASN A 77 -1.87 3.30 3.66
N ARG A 78 -2.28 3.93 4.76
CA ARG A 78 -1.40 4.79 5.58
C ARG A 78 -0.15 4.09 6.07
N ARG A 79 -0.28 2.82 6.46
CA ARG A 79 0.85 2.01 6.92
C ARG A 79 1.88 1.82 5.82
N TRP A 80 1.41 1.52 4.61
CA TRP A 80 2.28 1.33 3.45
C TRP A 80 3.03 2.60 3.09
N ARG A 81 2.37 3.75 3.14
CA ARG A 81 3.02 5.05 2.94
C ARG A 81 4.16 5.29 3.93
N ARG A 82 3.97 4.93 5.21
CA ARG A 82 5.04 5.03 6.22
C ARG A 82 6.21 4.10 5.92
N VAL A 83 5.93 2.84 5.56
CA VAL A 83 6.98 1.89 5.16
C VAL A 83 7.74 2.41 3.95
N LEU A 84 7.04 2.92 2.95
CA LEU A 84 7.66 3.50 1.77
C LEU A 84 8.53 4.72 2.12
N GLN A 85 8.07 5.61 2.99
CA GLN A 85 8.87 6.73 3.47
C GLN A 85 10.14 6.25 4.19
N LEU A 86 10.06 5.23 5.03
CA LEU A 86 11.22 4.64 5.68
C LEU A 86 12.20 4.03 4.67
N VAL A 87 11.71 3.30 3.68
CA VAL A 87 12.53 2.72 2.61
C VAL A 87 13.22 3.81 1.79
N LEU A 88 12.52 4.90 1.48
CA LEU A 88 13.10 6.04 0.75
C LEU A 88 14.14 6.80 1.58
N LEU A 89 13.99 6.85 2.90
CA LEU A 89 14.95 7.51 3.80
C LEU A 89 16.14 6.62 4.18
N ALA A 90 16.02 5.29 4.05
CA ALA A 90 17.06 4.35 4.43
C ALA A 90 18.43 4.63 3.79
N PRO A 91 18.55 4.92 2.46
CA PRO A 91 19.85 5.23 1.84
C PRO A 91 20.51 6.46 2.42
N LEU A 92 19.73 7.48 2.79
CA LEU A 92 20.24 8.68 3.44
C LEU A 92 20.80 8.36 4.82
N GLY A 93 20.10 7.54 5.60
CA GLY A 93 20.56 7.05 6.91
C GLY A 93 21.85 6.26 6.80
N VAL A 94 21.94 5.33 5.84
CA VAL A 94 23.16 4.56 5.58
C VAL A 94 24.33 5.47 5.18
N ALA A 95 24.10 6.45 4.29
CA ALA A 95 25.14 7.40 3.87
C ALA A 95 25.66 8.21 5.06
N LEU A 96 24.78 8.68 5.95
CA LEU A 96 25.15 9.42 7.15
C LEU A 96 25.93 8.54 8.15
N LEU A 97 25.54 7.28 8.33
CA LEU A 97 26.26 6.34 9.19
C LEU A 97 27.64 6.02 8.64
N CYS A 98 27.76 5.76 7.33
CA CYS A 98 29.05 5.54 6.70
C CYS A 98 29.97 6.78 6.83
N PHE A 99 29.40 7.97 6.67
CA PHE A 99 30.12 9.20 6.86
C PHE A 99 30.64 9.36 8.29
N ALA A 100 29.77 9.18 9.29
CA ALA A 100 30.16 9.25 10.69
C ALA A 100 31.26 8.24 11.01
N TRP A 101 31.12 6.99 10.52
CA TRP A 101 32.12 5.94 10.70
C TRP A 101 33.50 6.36 10.14
N ILE A 102 33.54 6.87 8.91
CA ILE A 102 34.79 7.29 8.27
C ILE A 102 35.44 8.44 9.04
N GLN A 103 34.63 9.42 9.49
CA GLN A 103 35.12 10.58 10.24
C GLN A 103 35.70 10.19 11.61
N PHE A 104 35.05 9.28 12.33
CA PHE A 104 35.48 8.95 13.70
C PHE A 104 36.58 7.90 13.74
N PHE A 105 36.70 7.03 12.72
CA PHE A 105 37.59 5.88 12.80
C PHE A 105 38.73 5.86 11.76
N MET A 106 38.59 6.55 10.63
CA MET A 106 39.56 6.43 9.53
C MET A 106 40.40 7.65 9.26
N LEU A 107 39.91 8.85 9.53
CA LEU A 107 40.63 10.08 9.19
C LEU A 107 40.62 11.09 10.33
N PRO A 108 41.80 11.49 10.83
CA PRO A 108 41.92 12.65 11.68
C PRO A 108 41.47 13.91 10.93
N ALA A 109 40.71 14.77 11.58
CA ALA A 109 40.05 15.92 10.97
C ALA A 109 40.98 16.93 10.31
N ASP A 110 42.25 16.95 10.74
CA ASP A 110 43.33 17.80 10.26
C ASP A 110 43.95 17.36 8.91
N GLN A 111 43.69 16.11 8.49
CA GLN A 111 44.25 15.55 7.25
C GLN A 111 43.25 15.36 6.13
N ALA A 112 41.97 15.61 6.39
CA ALA A 112 40.92 15.42 5.40
C ALA A 112 40.87 16.59 4.40
N PRO A 113 40.95 16.34 3.08
CA PRO A 113 40.80 17.40 2.09
C PRO A 113 39.38 17.96 2.13
N SER A 114 39.23 19.25 1.85
CA SER A 114 37.94 19.98 1.97
C SER A 114 36.77 19.41 1.15
N TRP A 115 37.08 18.75 0.01
CA TRP A 115 36.04 18.11 -0.84
C TRP A 115 35.55 16.78 -0.31
N TYR A 116 36.23 16.18 0.65
CA TYR A 116 35.90 14.87 1.22
C TYR A 116 34.50 14.83 1.82
N TRP A 117 34.04 15.97 2.34
CA TRP A 117 32.67 16.11 2.89
C TRP A 117 31.57 15.91 1.85
N LEU A 118 31.88 16.09 0.56
CA LEU A 118 30.89 15.93 -0.52
C LEU A 118 30.72 14.47 -0.94
N LEU A 119 31.65 13.57 -0.63
CA LEU A 119 31.59 12.17 -1.02
C LEU A 119 30.36 11.42 -0.47
N PRO A 120 30.07 11.46 0.84
CA PRO A 120 28.91 10.75 1.37
C PRO A 120 27.60 11.35 0.89
N LEU A 121 27.54 12.66 0.66
CA LEU A 121 26.38 13.31 0.05
C LEU A 121 26.18 12.85 -1.40
N GLY A 122 27.26 12.76 -2.18
CA GLY A 122 27.22 12.27 -3.56
C GLY A 122 26.79 10.80 -3.65
N VAL A 123 27.35 9.94 -2.80
CA VAL A 123 26.97 8.51 -2.73
C VAL A 123 25.52 8.35 -2.26
N GLY A 124 25.12 9.08 -1.22
CA GLY A 124 23.75 9.06 -0.72
C GLY A 124 22.74 9.53 -1.77
N ALA A 125 23.06 10.61 -2.49
CA ALA A 125 22.21 11.12 -3.57
C ALA A 125 22.14 10.14 -4.75
N ALA A 126 23.24 9.52 -5.15
CA ALA A 126 23.27 8.52 -6.22
C ALA A 126 22.43 7.28 -5.85
N LEU A 127 22.57 6.76 -4.63
CA LEU A 127 21.77 5.64 -4.13
C LEU A 127 20.29 6.00 -4.06
N TRP A 128 19.97 7.21 -3.63
CA TRP A 128 18.58 7.67 -3.57
C TRP A 128 17.97 7.80 -4.96
N ILE A 129 18.68 8.38 -5.92
CA ILE A 129 18.25 8.49 -7.32
C ILE A 129 18.05 7.09 -7.93
N ALA A 130 19.00 6.17 -7.69
CA ALA A 130 18.90 4.80 -8.16
C ALA A 130 17.69 4.07 -7.55
N LEU A 131 17.43 4.29 -6.26
CA LEU A 131 16.27 3.71 -5.58
C LEU A 131 14.96 4.26 -6.14
N VAL A 132 14.83 5.58 -6.26
CA VAL A 132 13.61 6.24 -6.76
C VAL A 132 13.33 5.88 -8.22
N ARG A 133 14.36 5.69 -9.03
CA ARG A 133 14.24 5.24 -10.42
C ARG A 133 14.12 3.72 -10.58
N SER A 134 14.21 2.98 -9.49
CA SER A 134 14.10 1.52 -9.58
C SER A 134 12.66 1.13 -9.99
N PRO A 135 12.49 0.16 -10.89
CA PRO A 135 11.17 -0.33 -11.29
C PRO A 135 10.40 -0.95 -10.11
N LEU A 136 11.10 -1.32 -9.04
CA LEU A 136 10.48 -1.78 -7.80
C LEU A 136 9.73 -0.65 -7.10
N VAL A 137 10.35 0.52 -6.95
CA VAL A 137 9.69 1.68 -6.31
C VAL A 137 8.57 2.21 -7.20
N GLU A 138 8.76 2.22 -8.50
CA GLU A 138 7.71 2.60 -9.45
C GLU A 138 6.50 1.67 -9.36
N ARG A 139 6.70 0.36 -9.31
CA ARG A 139 5.63 -0.63 -9.09
C ARG A 139 4.96 -0.50 -7.72
N LEU A 140 5.73 -0.18 -6.69
CA LEU A 140 5.24 0.04 -5.34
C LEU A 140 4.46 1.36 -5.19
N LEU A 141 4.85 2.41 -5.92
CA LEU A 141 4.21 3.73 -5.88
C LEU A 141 2.97 3.82 -6.76
N SER A 142 3.04 3.25 -7.98
CA SER A 142 2.09 3.58 -9.04
C SER A 142 0.93 2.62 -9.18
N GLY A 143 0.93 1.47 -8.54
CA GLY A 143 -0.09 0.62 -9.10
C GLY A 143 -0.67 -0.51 -8.30
N THR A 144 0.06 -1.06 -7.38
CA THR A 144 -0.42 -2.32 -6.81
C THR A 144 -1.69 -2.14 -5.98
N SER A 145 -1.80 -1.06 -5.23
CA SER A 145 -2.98 -0.85 -4.39
C SER A 145 -4.20 -0.30 -5.15
N ALA A 146 -4.01 0.62 -6.11
CA ALA A 146 -5.12 1.16 -6.89
C ALA A 146 -5.64 0.13 -7.88
N ALA A 147 -4.77 -0.49 -8.67
CA ALA A 147 -5.16 -1.54 -9.62
C ALA A 147 -5.78 -2.76 -8.93
N ALA A 148 -5.32 -3.10 -7.73
CA ALA A 148 -5.91 -4.19 -6.97
C ALA A 148 -7.28 -3.83 -6.39
N LEU A 149 -7.47 -2.58 -5.94
CA LEU A 149 -8.77 -2.11 -5.49
C LEU A 149 -9.77 -2.07 -6.65
N GLU A 150 -9.33 -1.62 -7.82
CA GLU A 150 -10.10 -1.64 -9.06
C GLU A 150 -10.49 -3.08 -9.44
N ALA A 151 -9.52 -4.00 -9.49
CA ALA A 151 -9.78 -5.40 -9.81
C ALA A 151 -10.74 -6.06 -8.79
N PHE A 152 -10.60 -5.74 -7.51
CA PHE A 152 -11.52 -6.22 -6.48
C PHE A 152 -12.93 -5.65 -6.67
N ALA A 153 -13.06 -4.35 -6.96
CA ALA A 153 -14.35 -3.72 -7.21
C ALA A 153 -15.05 -4.32 -8.44
N ASP A 154 -14.30 -4.60 -9.52
CA ASP A 154 -14.81 -5.24 -10.72
C ASP A 154 -15.22 -6.70 -10.46
N GLN A 155 -14.40 -7.45 -9.72
CA GLN A 155 -14.73 -8.83 -9.34
C GLN A 155 -15.98 -8.88 -8.46
N LEU A 156 -16.11 -7.97 -7.50
CA LEU A 156 -17.26 -7.87 -6.61
C LEU A 156 -18.53 -7.54 -7.39
N ALA A 157 -18.49 -6.56 -8.29
CA ALA A 157 -19.62 -6.18 -9.13
C ALA A 157 -20.08 -7.37 -9.99
N MET A 158 -19.17 -8.00 -10.74
CA MET A 158 -19.48 -9.13 -11.60
C MET A 158 -20.03 -10.35 -10.84
N SER A 159 -19.45 -10.66 -9.67
CA SER A 159 -19.91 -11.80 -8.85
C SER A 159 -21.27 -11.55 -8.23
N SER A 160 -21.55 -10.31 -7.85
CA SER A 160 -22.83 -9.91 -7.27
C SER A 160 -23.97 -9.92 -8.30
N GLU A 161 -23.70 -9.48 -9.52
CA GLU A 161 -24.68 -9.52 -10.62
C GLU A 161 -25.03 -10.97 -11.00
N ARG A 162 -24.03 -11.84 -11.12
CA ARG A 162 -24.29 -13.28 -11.37
C ARG A 162 -25.10 -13.96 -10.25
N ALA A 163 -24.85 -13.56 -9.00
CA ALA A 163 -25.61 -14.10 -7.87
C ALA A 163 -27.05 -13.56 -7.79
N ALA A 164 -27.31 -12.39 -8.35
CA ALA A 164 -28.67 -11.82 -8.43
C ALA A 164 -29.50 -12.41 -9.56
N GLU A 165 -28.85 -12.99 -10.59
CA GLU A 165 -29.50 -13.65 -11.72
C GLU A 165 -29.81 -15.14 -11.47
N ALA A 166 -29.18 -15.76 -10.47
CA ALA A 166 -29.35 -17.18 -10.12
C ALA A 166 -30.46 -17.40 -9.10
#